data_cb7d15ebf910799ac9ab700c0e996a81
#
_entry.id   cb7d15ebf910799ac9ab700c0e996a81
#
_cell.length_a   1.000
_cell.length_b   1.000
_cell.length_c   1.000
_cell.angle_alpha   90.00
_cell.angle_beta   90.00
_cell.angle_gamma   90.00
#
_symmetry.space_group_name_H-M   'P 1'
#
loop_
_entity.id
_entity.type
_entity.pdbx_description
1 polymer ?
#
loop_
_entity_poly.entity_id
_entity_poly.type
_entity_poly.pdbx_seq_one_letter_code
_entity_poly.pdbx_strand_id
1 'polypeptide(L)'
;MLNYLTHGAESSPPLMIIHGLYGSGRNWGVIAKRLSNQFYVISVDLRNHGDSPWFASHDYHSMANDLVEVITSLDIRPNIIGHSMGGKAAMVLALKNPDLVNRLLIADIAPVKYEHDQSQFIEAMRKIDLSKVEKRSDATEALSKFVENKSLQNFFTQSLDLKTKSWKLNLDILSSQMHEILGFPKIDGKFSGHTLFFRGEKSEYIRAEHREIINSLFIKARFATLKGAGHWLHAEKPREFENAARLFFKELERF
;
A
#
# COMPACT_ATOMS: atom_id res chain seq x y z
N MET A 1 -3.85 16.51 -6.97
CA MET A 1 -3.87 15.12 -7.50
C MET A 1 -2.59 14.40 -7.09
N LEU A 2 -2.68 13.12 -6.74
CA LEU A 2 -1.51 12.28 -6.40
C LEU A 2 -0.62 12.05 -7.63
N ASN A 3 0.67 11.81 -7.39
CA ASN A 3 1.59 11.29 -8.40
C ASN A 3 1.35 9.79 -8.62
N TYR A 4 1.53 9.31 -9.84
CA TYR A 4 1.45 7.89 -10.17
C TYR A 4 2.37 7.51 -11.34
N LEU A 5 2.72 6.24 -11.39
CA LEU A 5 3.49 5.61 -12.46
C LEU A 5 2.58 4.62 -13.20
N THR A 6 2.68 4.57 -14.52
CA THR A 6 1.86 3.66 -15.34
C THR A 6 2.71 2.62 -16.06
N HIS A 7 2.14 1.42 -16.26
CA HIS A 7 2.73 0.33 -17.03
C HIS A 7 1.62 -0.41 -17.80
N GLY A 8 1.90 -0.79 -19.02
CA GLY A 8 0.94 -1.49 -19.89
C GLY A 8 0.15 -0.55 -20.79
N ALA A 9 -0.71 -1.12 -21.61
CA ALA A 9 -1.54 -0.36 -22.56
C ALA A 9 -2.79 0.18 -21.84
N GLU A 10 -3.14 1.44 -22.09
CA GLU A 10 -4.34 2.09 -21.52
C GLU A 10 -5.65 1.39 -21.92
N SER A 11 -5.65 0.68 -23.03
CA SER A 11 -6.80 -0.15 -23.46
C SER A 11 -6.99 -1.44 -22.67
N SER A 12 -6.02 -1.82 -21.84
CA SER A 12 -6.13 -2.99 -20.96
C SER A 12 -6.95 -2.68 -19.71
N PRO A 13 -7.55 -3.69 -19.03
CA PRO A 13 -8.28 -3.49 -17.79
C PRO A 13 -7.44 -2.74 -16.73
N PRO A 14 -7.97 -1.66 -16.11
CA PRO A 14 -7.20 -0.86 -15.16
C PRO A 14 -6.97 -1.60 -13.84
N LEU A 15 -5.74 -1.50 -13.33
CA LEU A 15 -5.32 -2.03 -12.05
C LEU A 15 -4.54 -0.97 -11.27
N MET A 16 -5.09 -0.50 -10.17
CA MET A 16 -4.43 0.44 -9.28
C MET A 16 -3.67 -0.29 -8.16
N ILE A 17 -2.44 0.12 -7.90
CA ILE A 17 -1.61 -0.40 -6.81
C ILE A 17 -1.34 0.71 -5.82
N ILE A 18 -1.62 0.44 -4.53
CA ILE A 18 -1.52 1.38 -3.42
C ILE A 18 -0.54 0.81 -2.38
N HIS A 19 0.58 1.51 -2.19
CA HIS A 19 1.67 1.09 -1.30
C HIS A 19 1.35 1.25 0.19
N GLY A 20 2.12 0.58 1.05
CA GLY A 20 2.08 0.74 2.51
C GLY A 20 2.91 1.92 3.02
N LEU A 21 2.86 2.14 4.35
CA LEU A 21 3.60 3.20 5.04
C LEU A 21 5.09 3.17 4.69
N TYR A 22 5.70 4.35 4.51
CA TYR A 22 7.08 4.59 4.07
C TYR A 22 7.42 4.15 2.65
N GLY A 23 6.44 3.60 1.91
CA GLY A 23 6.62 3.15 0.54
C GLY A 23 6.32 4.23 -0.50
N SER A 24 6.31 3.78 -1.76
CA SER A 24 5.90 4.56 -2.93
C SER A 24 5.49 3.61 -4.06
N GLY A 25 4.91 4.13 -5.13
CA GLY A 25 4.59 3.36 -6.33
C GLY A 25 5.81 2.66 -6.93
N ARG A 26 7.02 3.23 -6.76
CA ARG A 26 8.29 2.65 -7.22
C ARG A 26 8.59 1.28 -6.59
N ASN A 27 8.20 1.06 -5.33
CA ASN A 27 8.43 -0.22 -4.66
C ASN A 27 7.71 -1.37 -5.33
N TRP A 28 6.65 -1.06 -6.09
CA TRP A 28 5.83 -2.03 -6.82
C TRP A 28 6.26 -2.25 -8.27
N GLY A 29 7.32 -1.58 -8.75
CA GLY A 29 7.74 -1.58 -10.14
C GLY A 29 7.92 -2.98 -10.75
N VAL A 30 8.46 -3.96 -10.00
CA VAL A 30 8.60 -5.35 -10.46
C VAL A 30 7.24 -6.01 -10.68
N ILE A 31 6.33 -5.86 -9.72
CA ILE A 31 4.97 -6.42 -9.81
C ILE A 31 4.17 -5.70 -10.90
N ALA A 32 4.23 -4.36 -10.93
CA ALA A 32 3.56 -3.55 -11.95
C ALA A 32 3.99 -3.94 -13.36
N LYS A 33 5.31 -4.03 -13.62
CA LYS A 33 5.84 -4.47 -14.92
C LYS A 33 5.39 -5.88 -15.30
N ARG A 34 5.32 -6.80 -14.36
CA ARG A 34 4.86 -8.18 -14.63
C ARG A 34 3.36 -8.24 -14.92
N LEU A 35 2.55 -7.48 -14.17
CA LEU A 35 1.10 -7.44 -14.39
C LEU A 35 0.71 -6.67 -15.66
N SER A 36 1.59 -5.79 -16.17
CA SER A 36 1.30 -4.90 -17.29
C SER A 36 1.09 -5.61 -18.64
N ASN A 37 1.38 -6.89 -18.74
CA ASN A 37 1.03 -7.69 -19.93
C ASN A 37 -0.49 -8.02 -20.03
N GLN A 38 -1.26 -7.74 -18.98
CA GLN A 38 -2.70 -8.03 -18.90
C GLN A 38 -3.52 -6.85 -18.39
N PHE A 39 -2.88 -5.90 -17.71
CA PHE A 39 -3.53 -4.76 -17.07
C PHE A 39 -2.85 -3.45 -17.43
N TYR A 40 -3.62 -2.39 -17.48
CA TYR A 40 -3.10 -1.04 -17.37
C TYR A 40 -2.87 -0.75 -15.88
N VAL A 41 -1.61 -0.83 -15.45
CA VAL A 41 -1.24 -0.74 -14.03
C VAL A 41 -0.91 0.70 -13.67
N ILE A 42 -1.59 1.24 -12.65
CA ILE A 42 -1.41 2.58 -12.10
C ILE A 42 -0.89 2.42 -10.66
N SER A 43 0.41 2.69 -10.43
CA SER A 43 1.02 2.64 -9.10
C SER A 43 1.09 4.04 -8.52
N VAL A 44 0.23 4.34 -7.53
CA VAL A 44 0.13 5.68 -6.93
C VAL A 44 1.15 5.88 -5.82
N ASP A 45 1.64 7.12 -5.67
CA ASP A 45 2.25 7.58 -4.43
C ASP A 45 1.14 8.20 -3.57
N LEU A 46 0.89 7.70 -2.37
CA LEU A 46 -0.07 8.31 -1.44
C LEU A 46 0.42 9.69 -0.97
N ARG A 47 -0.51 10.53 -0.50
CA ARG A 47 -0.16 11.83 0.12
C ARG A 47 0.99 11.66 1.12
N ASN A 48 1.85 12.65 1.22
CA ASN A 48 3.01 12.67 2.12
C ASN A 48 4.09 11.60 1.82
N HIS A 49 4.01 10.93 0.66
CA HIS A 49 4.96 9.90 0.21
C HIS A 49 5.38 10.13 -1.25
N GLY A 50 6.58 9.70 -1.57
CA GLY A 50 7.09 9.67 -2.95
C GLY A 50 7.15 11.05 -3.59
N ASP A 51 6.62 11.15 -4.80
CA ASP A 51 6.55 12.40 -5.56
C ASP A 51 5.15 13.07 -5.46
N SER A 52 4.28 12.57 -4.58
CA SER A 52 2.98 13.17 -4.30
C SER A 52 3.09 14.41 -3.41
N PRO A 53 2.10 15.32 -3.48
CA PRO A 53 2.07 16.51 -2.63
C PRO A 53 2.05 16.19 -1.14
N TRP A 54 2.62 17.08 -0.36
CA TRP A 54 2.57 17.05 1.10
C TRP A 54 1.36 17.83 1.60
N PHE A 55 0.66 17.23 2.55
CA PHE A 55 -0.54 17.77 3.19
C PHE A 55 -0.40 17.76 4.71
N ALA A 56 -1.15 18.61 5.39
CA ALA A 56 -1.19 18.67 6.84
C ALA A 56 -1.96 17.51 7.50
N SER A 57 -2.68 16.69 6.71
CA SER A 57 -3.42 15.54 7.20
C SER A 57 -2.96 14.24 6.56
N HIS A 58 -3.11 13.11 7.28
CA HIS A 58 -2.76 11.78 6.80
C HIS A 58 -3.72 10.72 7.35
N ASP A 59 -5.00 10.98 7.26
CA ASP A 59 -6.09 10.08 7.62
C ASP A 59 -6.64 9.31 6.42
N TYR A 60 -7.37 8.22 6.66
CA TYR A 60 -7.88 7.34 5.61
C TYR A 60 -9.01 7.95 4.78
N HIS A 61 -9.80 8.89 5.31
CA HIS A 61 -10.82 9.58 4.53
C HIS A 61 -10.16 10.49 3.49
N SER A 62 -9.14 11.21 3.90
CA SER A 62 -8.34 12.06 3.03
C SER A 62 -7.62 11.25 1.95
N MET A 63 -6.98 10.12 2.32
CA MET A 63 -6.34 9.21 1.35
C MET A 63 -7.36 8.65 0.34
N ALA A 64 -8.55 8.23 0.80
CA ALA A 64 -9.59 7.73 -0.09
C ALA A 64 -10.08 8.80 -1.06
N ASN A 65 -10.24 10.05 -0.63
CA ASN A 65 -10.63 11.16 -1.50
C ASN A 65 -9.57 11.46 -2.56
N ASP A 66 -8.28 11.38 -2.22
CA ASP A 66 -7.18 11.52 -3.19
C ASP A 66 -7.26 10.41 -4.27
N LEU A 67 -7.56 9.18 -3.86
CA LEU A 67 -7.72 8.06 -4.80
C LEU A 67 -8.94 8.24 -5.71
N VAL A 68 -10.06 8.78 -5.18
CA VAL A 68 -11.23 9.18 -5.99
C VAL A 68 -10.82 10.20 -7.05
N GLU A 69 -10.02 11.22 -6.68
CA GLU A 69 -9.54 12.22 -7.63
C GLU A 69 -8.76 11.58 -8.79
N VAL A 70 -7.83 10.64 -8.50
CA VAL A 70 -7.07 9.92 -9.53
C VAL A 70 -7.99 9.08 -10.42
N ILE A 71 -8.89 8.28 -9.84
CA ILE A 71 -9.82 7.40 -10.54
C ILE A 71 -10.72 8.21 -11.49
N THR A 72 -11.27 9.30 -10.98
CA THR A 72 -12.16 10.17 -11.75
C THR A 72 -11.42 10.90 -12.87
N SER A 73 -10.18 11.37 -12.60
CA SER A 73 -9.38 12.07 -13.61
C SER A 73 -8.95 11.17 -14.77
N LEU A 74 -8.82 9.87 -14.53
CA LEU A 74 -8.50 8.86 -15.54
C LEU A 74 -9.74 8.24 -16.20
N ASP A 75 -10.93 8.56 -15.70
CA ASP A 75 -12.22 7.98 -16.14
C ASP A 75 -12.20 6.45 -16.15
N ILE A 76 -11.74 5.84 -15.05
CA ILE A 76 -11.58 4.39 -14.90
C ILE A 76 -12.37 3.81 -13.73
N ARG A 77 -12.64 2.51 -13.77
CA ARG A 77 -13.12 1.70 -12.65
C ARG A 77 -12.13 0.57 -12.39
N PRO A 78 -11.06 0.80 -11.61
CA PRO A 78 -9.96 -0.13 -11.49
C PRO A 78 -10.28 -1.33 -10.61
N ASN A 79 -9.57 -2.44 -10.88
CA ASN A 79 -9.20 -3.39 -9.84
C ASN A 79 -8.17 -2.73 -8.93
N ILE A 80 -8.15 -3.05 -7.64
CA ILE A 80 -7.22 -2.42 -6.70
C ILE A 80 -6.43 -3.47 -5.93
N ILE A 81 -5.12 -3.27 -5.84
CA ILE A 81 -4.23 -3.93 -4.87
C ILE A 81 -3.83 -2.88 -3.84
N GLY A 82 -4.19 -3.07 -2.57
CA GLY A 82 -3.73 -2.22 -1.47
C GLY A 82 -2.94 -3.01 -0.45
N HIS A 83 -1.74 -2.54 -0.10
CA HIS A 83 -0.88 -3.17 0.90
C HIS A 83 -0.85 -2.36 2.19
N SER A 84 -1.05 -3.03 3.35
CA SER A 84 -0.91 -2.42 4.67
C SER A 84 -1.72 -1.10 4.77
N MET A 85 -1.12 0.04 5.07
CA MET A 85 -1.77 1.37 5.07
C MET A 85 -2.55 1.62 3.76
N GLY A 86 -1.96 1.34 2.61
CA GLY A 86 -2.64 1.45 1.30
C GLY A 86 -3.83 0.49 1.17
N GLY A 87 -3.79 -0.66 1.86
CA GLY A 87 -4.92 -1.57 1.96
C GLY A 87 -6.08 -0.97 2.76
N LYS A 88 -5.80 -0.27 3.86
CA LYS A 88 -6.83 0.47 4.62
C LYS A 88 -7.42 1.62 3.81
N ALA A 89 -6.58 2.40 3.10
CA ALA A 89 -7.06 3.45 2.20
C ALA A 89 -7.97 2.90 1.09
N ALA A 90 -7.60 1.76 0.49
CA ALA A 90 -8.41 1.06 -0.50
C ALA A 90 -9.74 0.53 0.07
N MET A 91 -9.72 0.01 1.31
CA MET A 91 -10.93 -0.41 2.01
C MET A 91 -11.88 0.77 2.24
N VAL A 92 -11.38 1.90 2.72
CA VAL A 92 -12.18 3.13 2.94
C VAL A 92 -12.76 3.66 1.63
N LEU A 93 -11.96 3.68 0.56
CA LEU A 93 -12.44 4.02 -0.79
C LEU A 93 -13.59 3.12 -1.22
N ALA A 94 -13.44 1.79 -1.14
CA ALA A 94 -14.45 0.82 -1.57
C ALA A 94 -15.74 0.89 -0.74
N LEU A 95 -15.64 1.15 0.58
CA LEU A 95 -16.79 1.28 1.46
C LEU A 95 -17.58 2.58 1.25
N LYS A 96 -16.89 3.68 0.91
CA LYS A 96 -17.53 4.99 0.68
C LYS A 96 -18.00 5.18 -0.76
N ASN A 97 -17.27 4.63 -1.72
CA ASN A 97 -17.47 4.82 -3.16
C ASN A 97 -17.46 3.45 -3.89
N PRO A 98 -18.38 2.53 -3.57
CA PRO A 98 -18.35 1.15 -4.06
C PRO A 98 -18.40 1.06 -5.59
N ASP A 99 -19.05 2.00 -6.25
CA ASP A 99 -19.21 2.01 -7.71
C ASP A 99 -17.90 2.36 -8.45
N LEU A 100 -16.94 2.99 -7.77
CA LEU A 100 -15.64 3.33 -8.34
C LEU A 100 -14.64 2.16 -8.31
N VAL A 101 -14.94 1.07 -7.59
CA VAL A 101 -14.02 -0.06 -7.41
C VAL A 101 -14.61 -1.30 -8.07
N ASN A 102 -13.83 -1.98 -8.93
CA ASN A 102 -14.27 -3.23 -9.53
C ASN A 102 -14.04 -4.40 -8.56
N ARG A 103 -12.80 -4.70 -8.21
CA ARG A 103 -12.39 -5.76 -7.28
C ARG A 103 -11.27 -5.29 -6.38
N LEU A 104 -11.15 -5.90 -5.22
CA LEU A 104 -10.21 -5.46 -4.19
C LEU A 104 -9.34 -6.62 -3.70
N LEU A 105 -8.03 -6.50 -3.83
CA LEU A 105 -7.05 -7.37 -3.18
C LEU A 105 -6.38 -6.58 -2.05
N ILE A 106 -6.62 -7.00 -0.82
CA ILE A 106 -6.03 -6.43 0.39
C ILE A 106 -4.86 -7.30 0.82
N ALA A 107 -3.67 -6.76 0.69
CA ALA A 107 -2.44 -7.45 1.06
C ALA A 107 -2.06 -7.11 2.51
N ASP A 108 -2.24 -8.10 3.36
CA ASP A 108 -1.75 -8.24 4.74
C ASP A 108 -2.14 -7.12 5.70
N ILE A 109 -3.43 -6.75 5.71
CA ILE A 109 -3.99 -5.80 6.67
C ILE A 109 -5.49 -6.07 6.89
N ALA A 110 -6.02 -5.79 8.08
CA ALA A 110 -7.44 -5.86 8.41
C ALA A 110 -8.01 -4.46 8.73
N PRO A 111 -9.35 -4.26 8.65
CA PRO A 111 -10.02 -3.00 8.97
C PRO A 111 -10.17 -2.80 10.49
N VAL A 112 -9.03 -2.81 11.19
CA VAL A 112 -8.97 -2.68 12.65
C VAL A 112 -7.86 -1.71 13.07
N LYS A 113 -7.92 -1.26 14.34
CA LYS A 113 -6.80 -0.56 14.97
C LYS A 113 -5.72 -1.56 15.39
N TYR A 114 -4.46 -1.18 15.21
CA TYR A 114 -3.29 -1.92 15.69
C TYR A 114 -2.60 -1.14 16.80
N GLU A 115 -2.03 -1.87 17.79
CA GLU A 115 -1.41 -1.25 18.97
C GLU A 115 0.12 -1.09 18.82
N HIS A 116 0.75 -1.71 17.81
CA HIS A 116 2.19 -1.61 17.62
C HIS A 116 2.57 -0.25 17.00
N ASP A 117 3.52 0.44 17.62
CA ASP A 117 4.02 1.73 17.15
C ASP A 117 5.03 1.55 16.00
N GLN A 118 4.92 2.41 14.98
CA GLN A 118 5.84 2.48 13.86
C GLN A 118 6.71 3.75 13.89
N SER A 119 6.51 4.63 14.87
CA SER A 119 7.20 5.94 15.00
C SER A 119 8.71 5.78 15.19
N GLN A 120 9.16 4.67 15.76
CA GLN A 120 10.58 4.34 15.92
C GLN A 120 11.38 4.42 14.60
N PHE A 121 10.74 4.11 13.47
CA PHE A 121 11.40 4.17 12.16
C PHE A 121 11.50 5.60 11.65
N ILE A 122 10.55 6.46 11.98
CA ILE A 122 10.65 7.91 11.70
C ILE A 122 11.82 8.51 12.47
N GLU A 123 11.94 8.19 13.75
CA GLU A 123 13.04 8.65 14.58
C GLU A 123 14.40 8.14 14.08
N ALA A 124 14.45 6.89 13.60
CA ALA A 124 15.65 6.37 12.95
C ALA A 124 16.02 7.17 11.69
N MET A 125 15.05 7.46 10.82
CA MET A 125 15.27 8.25 9.61
C MET A 125 15.71 9.69 9.91
N ARG A 126 15.14 10.34 10.93
CA ARG A 126 15.51 11.69 11.38
C ARG A 126 16.95 11.78 11.91
N LYS A 127 17.47 10.70 12.50
CA LYS A 127 18.85 10.66 13.05
C LYS A 127 19.93 10.54 11.98
N ILE A 128 19.57 10.31 10.73
CA ILE A 128 20.55 10.19 9.65
C ILE A 128 21.00 11.58 9.20
N ASP A 129 22.30 11.83 9.27
CA ASP A 129 22.94 13.02 8.70
C ASP A 129 23.03 12.86 7.18
N LEU A 130 22.02 13.33 6.47
CA LEU A 130 21.91 13.20 5.02
C LEU A 130 23.00 13.97 4.26
N SER A 131 23.65 14.96 4.88
CA SER A 131 24.75 15.70 4.25
C SER A 131 25.93 14.80 3.93
N LYS A 132 26.14 13.72 4.71
CA LYS A 132 27.22 12.73 4.59
C LYS A 132 26.87 11.55 3.68
N VAL A 133 25.64 11.52 3.14
CA VAL A 133 25.16 10.42 2.29
C VAL A 133 25.44 10.74 0.83
N GLU A 134 26.32 10.00 0.18
CA GLU A 134 26.62 10.12 -1.25
C GLU A 134 25.86 9.07 -2.08
N LYS A 135 25.64 7.89 -1.55
CA LYS A 135 24.95 6.77 -2.17
C LYS A 135 24.01 6.08 -1.17
N ARG A 136 23.05 5.31 -1.68
CA ARG A 136 22.05 4.63 -0.82
C ARG A 136 22.65 3.69 0.21
N SER A 137 23.80 3.05 -0.10
CA SER A 137 24.50 2.18 0.86
C SER A 137 24.95 2.94 2.11
N ASP A 138 25.34 4.21 1.97
CA ASP A 138 25.79 5.01 3.11
C ASP A 138 24.61 5.28 4.06
N ALA A 139 23.42 5.57 3.49
CA ALA A 139 22.20 5.72 4.28
C ALA A 139 21.77 4.40 4.93
N THR A 140 21.91 3.26 4.22
CA THR A 140 21.62 1.93 4.76
C THR A 140 22.54 1.61 5.93
N GLU A 141 23.84 1.89 5.81
CA GLU A 141 24.82 1.72 6.90
C GLU A 141 24.49 2.63 8.10
N ALA A 142 24.14 3.91 7.85
CA ALA A 142 23.74 4.82 8.92
C ALA A 142 22.46 4.33 9.64
N LEU A 143 21.44 3.83 8.90
CA LEU A 143 20.23 3.25 9.46
C LEU A 143 20.46 1.97 10.27
N SER A 144 21.51 1.19 9.94
CA SER A 144 21.80 -0.08 10.65
C SER A 144 22.06 0.11 12.15
N LYS A 145 22.42 1.32 12.57
CA LYS A 145 22.61 1.68 13.99
C LYS A 145 21.29 1.75 14.78
N PHE A 146 20.16 1.86 14.09
CA PHE A 146 18.83 2.10 14.69
C PHE A 146 17.78 1.06 14.25
N VAL A 147 18.01 0.40 13.14
CA VAL A 147 17.09 -0.59 12.53
C VAL A 147 17.88 -1.85 12.25
N GLU A 148 17.65 -2.92 12.99
CA GLU A 148 18.40 -4.18 12.86
C GLU A 148 18.11 -4.90 11.53
N ASN A 149 16.87 -4.87 11.06
CA ASN A 149 16.43 -5.60 9.87
C ASN A 149 16.93 -4.94 8.58
N LYS A 150 17.87 -5.62 7.90
CA LYS A 150 18.49 -5.14 6.65
C LYS A 150 17.48 -4.89 5.52
N SER A 151 16.42 -5.68 5.45
CA SER A 151 15.37 -5.48 4.42
C SER A 151 14.61 -4.18 4.66
N LEU A 152 14.33 -3.82 5.93
CA LEU A 152 13.74 -2.54 6.31
C LEU A 152 14.68 -1.37 6.00
N GLN A 153 15.98 -1.48 6.32
CA GLN A 153 16.97 -0.45 5.99
C GLN A 153 16.94 -0.16 4.49
N ASN A 154 16.99 -1.20 3.66
CA ASN A 154 16.95 -1.08 2.20
C ASN A 154 15.61 -0.50 1.72
N PHE A 155 14.50 -0.88 2.34
CA PHE A 155 13.17 -0.37 2.00
C PHE A 155 13.06 1.13 2.28
N PHE A 156 13.46 1.58 3.47
CA PHE A 156 13.41 3.01 3.83
C PHE A 156 14.29 3.86 2.93
N THR A 157 15.50 3.40 2.62
CA THR A 157 16.42 4.17 1.76
C THR A 157 15.94 4.33 0.32
N GLN A 158 14.95 3.55 -0.14
CA GLN A 158 14.32 3.79 -1.45
C GLN A 158 13.56 5.12 -1.49
N SER A 159 13.07 5.60 -0.35
CA SER A 159 12.40 6.89 -0.21
C SER A 159 13.36 8.07 -0.04
N LEU A 160 14.68 7.86 -0.13
CA LEU A 160 15.68 8.91 -0.08
C LEU A 160 15.93 9.49 -1.48
N ASP A 161 15.85 10.81 -1.61
CA ASP A 161 16.35 11.55 -2.77
C ASP A 161 17.81 11.94 -2.54
N LEU A 162 18.72 11.31 -3.30
CA LEU A 162 20.15 11.57 -3.18
C LEU A 162 20.57 12.93 -3.76
N LYS A 163 19.77 13.52 -4.68
CA LYS A 163 20.08 14.82 -5.28
C LYS A 163 19.80 15.95 -4.31
N THR A 164 18.63 15.91 -3.70
CA THR A 164 18.19 16.94 -2.75
C THR A 164 18.61 16.64 -1.31
N LYS A 165 19.22 15.48 -1.06
CA LYS A 165 19.61 15.01 0.29
C LYS A 165 18.42 15.07 1.26
N SER A 166 17.25 14.59 0.84
CA SER A 166 16.02 14.63 1.62
C SER A 166 15.20 13.35 1.51
N TRP A 167 14.40 13.07 2.54
CA TRP A 167 13.41 11.99 2.48
C TRP A 167 12.21 12.44 1.64
N LYS A 168 11.76 11.61 0.71
CA LYS A 168 10.47 11.75 0.00
C LYS A 168 9.30 11.28 0.87
N LEU A 169 9.35 11.61 2.14
CA LEU A 169 8.38 11.28 3.17
C LEU A 169 8.21 12.51 4.06
N ASN A 170 6.97 12.95 4.26
CA ASN A 170 6.67 14.01 5.20
C ASN A 170 6.72 13.45 6.64
N LEU A 171 7.94 13.24 7.16
CA LEU A 171 8.16 12.56 8.44
C LEU A 171 7.43 13.24 9.61
N ASP A 172 7.22 14.57 9.55
CA ASP A 172 6.56 15.31 10.63
C ASP A 172 5.07 14.99 10.68
N ILE A 173 4.40 14.99 9.53
CA ILE A 173 2.98 14.62 9.45
C ILE A 173 2.79 13.13 9.70
N LEU A 174 3.63 12.27 9.15
CA LEU A 174 3.54 10.82 9.41
C LEU A 174 3.72 10.50 10.90
N SER A 175 4.61 11.21 11.59
CA SER A 175 4.80 11.06 13.04
C SER A 175 3.58 11.52 13.83
N SER A 176 3.11 12.74 13.57
CA SER A 176 1.98 13.35 14.32
C SER A 176 0.64 12.63 14.07
N GLN A 177 0.48 12.01 12.89
CA GLN A 177 -0.73 11.30 12.47
C GLN A 177 -0.60 9.77 12.59
N MET A 178 0.41 9.25 13.29
CA MET A 178 0.64 7.80 13.43
C MET A 178 -0.58 7.08 14.03
N HIS A 179 -1.29 7.71 14.95
CA HIS A 179 -2.50 7.15 15.54
C HIS A 179 -3.64 6.92 14.51
N GLU A 180 -3.76 7.80 13.51
CA GLU A 180 -4.69 7.64 12.39
C GLU A 180 -4.26 6.47 11.48
N ILE A 181 -2.96 6.38 11.18
CA ILE A 181 -2.39 5.31 10.35
C ILE A 181 -2.60 3.93 11.00
N LEU A 182 -2.40 3.83 12.30
CA LEU A 182 -2.64 2.60 13.06
C LEU A 182 -4.13 2.28 13.22
N GLY A 183 -5.00 3.31 13.21
CA GLY A 183 -6.44 3.19 13.32
C GLY A 183 -7.13 2.61 12.09
N PHE A 184 -8.45 2.50 12.19
CA PHE A 184 -9.37 2.34 11.06
C PHE A 184 -10.63 3.13 11.38
N PRO A 185 -11.11 4.01 10.49
CA PRO A 185 -12.28 4.85 10.77
C PRO A 185 -13.56 4.02 10.81
N LYS A 186 -14.52 4.45 11.62
CA LYS A 186 -15.88 3.89 11.58
C LYS A 186 -16.55 4.32 10.27
N ILE A 187 -17.01 3.35 9.50
CA ILE A 187 -17.71 3.59 8.23
C ILE A 187 -19.01 2.79 8.21
N ASP A 188 -20.11 3.50 8.01
CA ASP A 188 -21.43 2.90 7.86
C ASP A 188 -21.64 2.56 6.38
N GLY A 189 -21.04 1.47 5.92
CA GLY A 189 -21.11 1.04 4.53
C GLY A 189 -20.66 -0.41 4.38
N LYS A 190 -21.02 -1.00 3.21
CA LYS A 190 -20.62 -2.35 2.84
C LYS A 190 -20.16 -2.37 1.39
N PHE A 191 -19.13 -3.14 1.12
CA PHE A 191 -18.68 -3.38 -0.24
C PHE A 191 -19.13 -4.76 -0.71
N SER A 192 -19.94 -4.80 -1.78
CA SER A 192 -20.47 -6.03 -2.38
C SER A 192 -19.60 -6.59 -3.52
N GLY A 193 -18.53 -5.89 -3.89
CA GLY A 193 -17.55 -6.36 -4.86
C GLY A 193 -16.70 -7.52 -4.31
N HIS A 194 -16.13 -8.30 -5.22
CA HIS A 194 -15.22 -9.40 -4.82
C HIS A 194 -13.98 -8.83 -4.14
N THR A 195 -13.69 -9.34 -2.94
CA THR A 195 -12.55 -8.90 -2.14
C THR A 195 -11.71 -10.10 -1.71
N LEU A 196 -10.41 -10.06 -1.97
CA LEU A 196 -9.44 -11.04 -1.47
C LEU A 196 -8.62 -10.42 -0.35
N PHE A 197 -8.71 -10.96 0.85
CA PHE A 197 -7.79 -10.71 1.95
C PHE A 197 -6.64 -11.71 1.88
N PHE A 198 -5.46 -11.25 1.46
CA PHE A 198 -4.31 -12.07 1.18
C PHE A 198 -3.22 -11.84 2.21
N ARG A 199 -3.03 -12.80 3.13
CA ARG A 199 -2.10 -12.68 4.25
C ARG A 199 -0.79 -13.42 4.01
N GLY A 200 0.30 -12.97 4.64
CA GLY A 200 1.50 -13.76 4.81
C GLY A 200 1.32 -14.81 5.91
N GLU A 201 1.85 -16.02 5.72
CA GLU A 201 1.76 -17.09 6.72
C GLU A 201 2.39 -16.69 8.06
N LYS A 202 3.51 -15.94 8.00
CA LYS A 202 4.29 -15.48 9.17
C LYS A 202 3.83 -14.14 9.71
N SER A 203 2.72 -13.59 9.17
CA SER A 203 2.21 -12.28 9.56
C SER A 203 1.03 -12.39 10.51
N GLU A 204 0.98 -11.45 11.45
CA GLU A 204 -0.09 -11.31 12.46
C GLU A 204 -1.12 -10.20 12.11
N TYR A 205 -1.00 -9.55 10.93
CA TYR A 205 -1.89 -8.46 10.56
C TYR A 205 -3.32 -8.90 10.22
N ILE A 206 -3.50 -10.13 9.69
CA ILE A 206 -4.83 -10.72 9.48
C ILE A 206 -4.93 -11.99 10.32
N ARG A 207 -5.71 -11.92 11.41
CA ARG A 207 -5.96 -13.01 12.34
C ARG A 207 -7.36 -13.58 12.16
N ALA A 208 -7.63 -14.74 12.77
CA ALA A 208 -8.95 -15.36 12.76
C ALA A 208 -10.04 -14.46 13.36
N GLU A 209 -9.73 -13.74 14.41
CA GLU A 209 -10.61 -12.79 15.10
C GLU A 209 -11.06 -11.62 14.23
N HIS A 210 -10.27 -11.24 13.21
CA HIS A 210 -10.63 -10.16 12.29
C HIS A 210 -11.69 -10.58 11.26
N ARG A 211 -11.99 -11.89 11.11
CA ARG A 211 -12.91 -12.37 10.06
C ARG A 211 -14.32 -11.83 10.21
N GLU A 212 -14.81 -11.68 11.43
CA GLU A 212 -16.15 -11.18 11.67
C GLU A 212 -16.31 -9.75 11.15
N ILE A 213 -15.42 -8.85 11.57
CA ILE A 213 -15.45 -7.45 11.10
C ILE A 213 -15.22 -7.35 9.59
N ILE A 214 -14.32 -8.16 9.02
CA ILE A 214 -14.08 -8.20 7.58
C ILE A 214 -15.36 -8.60 6.85
N ASN A 215 -16.02 -9.70 7.24
CA ASN A 215 -17.22 -10.21 6.58
C ASN A 215 -18.42 -9.26 6.76
N SER A 216 -18.47 -8.48 7.83
CA SER A 216 -19.52 -7.48 8.04
C SER A 216 -19.44 -6.30 7.06
N LEU A 217 -18.21 -5.94 6.64
CA LEU A 217 -17.93 -4.82 5.73
C LEU A 217 -17.79 -5.26 4.26
N PHE A 218 -17.23 -6.44 4.00
CA PHE A 218 -16.92 -6.96 2.65
C PHE A 218 -17.72 -8.25 2.40
N ILE A 219 -18.90 -8.11 1.78
CA ILE A 219 -19.88 -9.20 1.64
C ILE A 219 -19.36 -10.41 0.88
N LYS A 220 -18.48 -10.19 -0.11
CA LYS A 220 -17.86 -11.25 -0.93
C LYS A 220 -16.38 -11.42 -0.59
N ALA A 221 -16.04 -11.31 0.71
CA ALA A 221 -14.67 -11.52 1.16
C ALA A 221 -14.23 -12.98 1.01
N ARG A 222 -13.04 -13.16 0.46
CA ARG A 222 -12.30 -14.44 0.42
C ARG A 222 -10.97 -14.26 1.14
N PHE A 223 -10.42 -15.34 1.65
CA PHE A 223 -9.17 -15.35 2.39
C PHE A 223 -8.19 -16.30 1.76
N ALA A 224 -6.95 -15.86 1.56
CA ALA A 224 -5.85 -16.71 1.12
C ALA A 224 -4.59 -16.42 1.94
N THR A 225 -3.71 -17.41 2.02
CA THR A 225 -2.43 -17.30 2.76
C THR A 225 -1.28 -17.60 1.81
N LEU A 226 -0.29 -16.73 1.77
CA LEU A 226 0.95 -16.94 1.04
C LEU A 226 1.96 -17.62 1.95
N LYS A 227 2.26 -18.89 1.65
CA LYS A 227 3.16 -19.72 2.47
C LYS A 227 4.59 -19.14 2.49
N GLY A 228 5.18 -19.12 3.68
CA GLY A 228 6.54 -18.69 3.91
C GLY A 228 6.77 -17.17 3.83
N ALA A 229 5.73 -16.37 3.54
CA ALA A 229 5.81 -14.92 3.51
C ALA A 229 5.43 -14.27 4.83
N GLY A 230 6.06 -13.12 5.14
CA GLY A 230 5.69 -12.20 6.20
C GLY A 230 4.79 -11.07 5.68
N HIS A 231 4.97 -9.86 6.27
CA HIS A 231 4.15 -8.69 5.95
C HIS A 231 4.38 -8.14 4.52
N TRP A 232 5.57 -8.26 3.99
CA TRP A 232 5.92 -7.78 2.64
C TRP A 232 5.79 -8.88 1.58
N LEU A 233 4.60 -9.49 1.46
CA LEU A 233 4.32 -10.62 0.56
C LEU A 233 4.83 -10.40 -0.88
N HIS A 234 4.59 -9.20 -1.42
CA HIS A 234 4.95 -8.81 -2.78
C HIS A 234 6.47 -8.69 -3.00
N ALA A 235 7.21 -8.38 -1.94
CA ALA A 235 8.67 -8.29 -1.97
C ALA A 235 9.34 -9.63 -1.63
N GLU A 236 8.80 -10.38 -0.67
CA GLU A 236 9.35 -11.66 -0.21
C GLU A 236 9.06 -12.81 -1.20
N LYS A 237 7.88 -12.82 -1.82
CA LYS A 237 7.39 -13.86 -2.72
C LYS A 237 6.75 -13.26 -3.99
N PRO A 238 7.50 -12.48 -4.79
CA PRO A 238 6.91 -11.67 -5.87
C PRO A 238 6.21 -12.49 -6.96
N ARG A 239 6.69 -13.71 -7.28
CA ARG A 239 6.09 -14.56 -8.31
C ARG A 239 4.78 -15.16 -7.84
N GLU A 240 4.76 -15.68 -6.63
CA GLU A 240 3.59 -16.28 -6.02
C GLU A 240 2.50 -15.23 -5.75
N PHE A 241 2.89 -14.04 -5.32
CA PHE A 241 1.99 -12.90 -5.14
C PHE A 241 1.35 -12.49 -6.49
N GLU A 242 2.16 -12.31 -7.53
CA GLU A 242 1.71 -12.00 -8.88
C GLU A 242 0.71 -13.03 -9.39
N ASN A 243 1.03 -14.34 -9.26
CA ASN A 243 0.16 -15.42 -9.72
C ASN A 243 -1.19 -15.41 -9.00
N ALA A 244 -1.19 -15.18 -7.67
CA ALA A 244 -2.43 -15.08 -6.89
C ALA A 244 -3.27 -13.87 -7.34
N ALA A 245 -2.64 -12.71 -7.57
CA ALA A 245 -3.31 -11.50 -8.05
C ALA A 245 -3.93 -11.74 -9.45
N ARG A 246 -3.18 -12.33 -10.39
CA ARG A 246 -3.68 -12.68 -11.73
C ARG A 246 -4.88 -13.63 -11.66
N LEU A 247 -4.79 -14.68 -10.86
CA LEU A 247 -5.87 -15.63 -10.70
C LEU A 247 -7.12 -14.94 -10.16
N PHE A 248 -6.99 -14.17 -9.10
CA PHE A 248 -8.11 -13.46 -8.48
C PHE A 248 -8.79 -12.47 -9.43
N PHE A 249 -8.04 -11.71 -10.22
CA PHE A 249 -8.62 -10.73 -11.13
C PHE A 249 -9.18 -11.35 -12.43
N LYS A 250 -8.72 -12.55 -12.83
CA LYS A 250 -9.21 -13.28 -14.02
C LYS A 250 -10.43 -14.19 -13.77
N GLU A 251 -10.57 -14.78 -12.57
CA GLU A 251 -11.53 -15.86 -12.29
C GLU A 251 -13.00 -15.56 -12.61
N LEU A 252 -13.36 -14.32 -12.91
CA LEU A 252 -14.75 -13.88 -13.04
C LEU A 252 -15.11 -13.26 -14.41
N GLU A 253 -14.22 -13.36 -15.41
CA GLU A 253 -14.57 -13.04 -16.80
C GLU A 253 -15.32 -14.18 -17.51
N ARG A 254 -15.63 -15.27 -16.79
CA ARG A 254 -16.22 -16.49 -17.37
C ARG A 254 -17.68 -16.72 -17.00
N PHE A 255 -18.43 -15.68 -16.57
CA PHE A 255 -19.89 -15.80 -16.36
C PHE A 255 -20.65 -14.61 -16.87
#